data_2661fc3ef9d9ddada104e3212239e7d9
#
_entry.id   2661fc3ef9d9ddada104e3212239e7d9
#
_cell.length_a   1.000
_cell.length_b   1.000
_cell.length_c   1.000
_cell.angle_alpha   90.00
_cell.angle_beta   90.00
_cell.angle_gamma   90.00
#
_symmetry.space_group_name_H-M   'P 1'
#
loop_
_entity.id
_entity.type
_entity.pdbx_description
1 polymer ?
#
loop_
_entity_poly.entity_id
_entity_poly.type
_entity_poly.pdbx_seq_one_letter_code
_entity_poly.pdbx_strand_id
1 'polypeptide(L)'
;NWLSYRYRQRLNRSNDANGMIDNLPTSIDYAGIGIQLNEQFSLFAGKQCAAYGGFEFDLNPIDVYQYCDMIDYMSNFMTGLNVGYNITPDQQLNLQILNSRNGSFDSTYGITEDTEGNVPDLKSGKMPLVYTLNWNGNFNNMFKTRWSTSIMNEAKNHNMYYYAIGNELNLGKWNAFVDFMYSKEDIDRKGIITSIVGHQGGHNVFDTGYLSVVAKCNYRFLPKWNAFVKGMYETASVTKASEGVEKGNYRTSWGYLAGIEFYPMETNLHFFVTYVGRCYDFASRAKALGQTDYTT
;
A
#
# COMPACT_ATOMS: atom_id res chain seq x y z
N ASN A 1 7.52 -24.58 17.74
CA ASN A 1 6.17 -24.25 18.23
C ASN A 1 5.19 -24.31 17.05
N TRP A 2 4.22 -25.23 17.09
CA TRP A 2 3.19 -25.40 16.07
C TRP A 2 2.06 -24.35 16.15
N LEU A 3 1.96 -23.59 17.25
CA LEU A 3 0.97 -22.57 17.50
C LEU A 3 1.67 -21.26 17.88
N SER A 4 1.24 -20.17 17.28
CA SER A 4 1.67 -18.80 17.59
C SER A 4 0.47 -17.87 17.61
N TYR A 5 0.59 -16.76 18.35
CA TYR A 5 -0.37 -15.66 18.26
C TYR A 5 0.38 -14.37 17.97
N ARG A 6 -0.29 -13.43 17.30
CA ARG A 6 0.21 -12.07 17.07
C ARG A 6 -0.85 -11.07 17.49
N TYR A 7 -0.43 -10.06 18.25
CA TYR A 7 -1.25 -8.90 18.57
C TYR A 7 -0.38 -7.66 18.48
N ARG A 8 -0.86 -6.63 17.77
CA ARG A 8 -0.26 -5.31 17.71
C ARG A 8 -1.34 -4.25 17.69
N GLN A 9 -1.28 -3.35 18.66
CA GLN A 9 -2.11 -2.16 18.74
C GLN A 9 -1.26 -0.94 18.44
N ARG A 10 -1.80 -0.02 17.66
CA ARG A 10 -1.18 1.26 17.34
C ARG A 10 -2.02 2.39 17.90
N LEU A 11 -1.37 3.37 18.53
CA LEU A 11 -1.97 4.65 18.88
C LEU A 11 -1.90 5.56 17.66
N ASN A 12 -3.03 6.05 17.19
CA ASN A 12 -3.10 6.98 16.10
C ASN A 12 -3.19 8.41 16.65
N ARG A 13 -2.42 9.34 16.09
CA ARG A 13 -2.70 10.76 16.28
C ARG A 13 -3.81 11.12 15.30
N SER A 14 -4.99 11.44 15.81
CA SER A 14 -6.05 12.08 15.06
C SER A 14 -6.04 13.56 15.40
N ASN A 15 -6.11 14.41 14.39
CA ASN A 15 -6.36 15.85 14.61
C ASN A 15 -7.78 16.11 15.12
N ASP A 16 -8.67 15.11 15.05
CA ASP A 16 -10.07 15.16 15.50
C ASP A 16 -10.26 14.66 16.94
N ALA A 17 -9.17 14.35 17.66
CA ALA A 17 -9.27 14.06 19.08
C ALA A 17 -9.79 15.33 19.79
N ASN A 18 -11.05 15.32 20.20
CA ASN A 18 -11.72 16.37 20.96
C ASN A 18 -11.02 16.64 22.31
N GLY A 19 -9.76 17.07 22.28
CA GLY A 19 -8.99 17.57 23.42
C GLY A 19 -8.83 16.68 24.65
N MET A 20 -9.27 15.43 24.59
CA MET A 20 -9.19 14.47 25.69
C MET A 20 -7.94 13.61 25.52
N ILE A 21 -6.92 13.84 26.32
CA ILE A 21 -5.65 13.09 26.35
C ILE A 21 -5.87 11.58 26.51
N ASP A 22 -6.94 11.18 27.17
CA ASP A 22 -7.24 9.77 27.48
C ASP A 22 -7.96 9.03 26.34
N ASN A 23 -8.37 9.71 25.28
CA ASN A 23 -9.09 9.15 24.12
C ASN A 23 -8.27 9.15 22.84
N LEU A 24 -7.02 8.69 22.90
CA LEU A 24 -6.24 8.49 21.68
C LEU A 24 -6.89 7.39 20.83
N PRO A 25 -7.24 7.67 19.55
CA PRO A 25 -7.79 6.66 18.68
C PRO A 25 -6.77 5.54 18.49
N THR A 26 -7.22 4.32 18.73
CA THR A 26 -6.38 3.13 18.62
C THR A 26 -6.82 2.28 17.43
N SER A 27 -5.89 1.67 16.75
CA SER A 27 -6.17 0.65 15.75
C SER A 27 -5.43 -0.64 16.08
N ILE A 28 -6.08 -1.76 15.82
CA ILE A 28 -5.46 -3.07 15.89
C ILE A 28 -4.92 -3.37 14.50
N ASP A 29 -3.60 -3.52 14.37
CA ASP A 29 -2.95 -3.91 13.11
C ASP A 29 -2.88 -5.43 12.96
N TYR A 30 -2.56 -6.13 14.05
CA TYR A 30 -2.50 -7.59 14.09
C TYR A 30 -3.34 -8.13 15.25
N ALA A 31 -4.18 -9.11 14.97
CA ALA A 31 -4.86 -9.91 15.98
C ALA A 31 -5.23 -11.27 15.35
N GLY A 32 -4.44 -12.30 15.62
CA GLY A 32 -4.68 -13.59 14.99
C GLY A 32 -3.80 -14.71 15.51
N ILE A 33 -4.07 -15.89 15.01
CA ILE A 33 -3.45 -17.14 15.40
C ILE A 33 -2.77 -17.74 14.17
N GLY A 34 -1.50 -18.12 14.34
CA GLY A 34 -0.70 -18.86 13.37
C GLY A 34 -0.55 -20.32 13.79
N ILE A 35 -0.74 -21.22 12.86
CA ILE A 35 -0.59 -22.66 13.03
C ILE A 35 0.44 -23.17 12.01
N GLN A 36 1.51 -23.78 12.48
CA GLN A 36 2.44 -24.50 11.63
C GLN A 36 1.96 -25.95 11.54
N LEU A 37 1.38 -26.34 10.40
CA LEU A 37 0.82 -27.67 10.18
C LEU A 37 1.94 -28.72 10.00
N ASN A 38 2.97 -28.37 9.24
CA ASN A 38 4.19 -29.13 9.03
C ASN A 38 5.30 -28.19 8.52
N GLU A 39 6.44 -28.72 8.08
CA GLU A 39 7.56 -27.90 7.56
C GLU A 39 7.18 -27.07 6.33
N GLN A 40 6.24 -27.57 5.53
CA GLN A 40 5.84 -26.92 4.28
C GLN A 40 4.62 -26.00 4.44
N PHE A 41 3.65 -26.35 5.29
CA PHE A 41 2.37 -25.65 5.37
C PHE A 41 2.18 -24.89 6.67
N SER A 42 1.81 -23.63 6.55
CA SER A 42 1.38 -22.76 7.65
C SER A 42 0.02 -22.13 7.35
N LEU A 43 -0.72 -21.85 8.41
CA LEU A 43 -1.99 -21.15 8.36
C LEU A 43 -1.95 -19.97 9.33
N PHE A 44 -2.45 -18.81 8.92
CA PHE A 44 -2.71 -17.70 9.81
C PHE A 44 -4.15 -17.24 9.64
N ALA A 45 -4.88 -17.12 10.76
CA ALA A 45 -6.26 -16.66 10.80
C ALA A 45 -6.40 -15.44 11.70
N GLY A 46 -7.05 -14.38 11.22
CA GLY A 46 -7.28 -13.14 11.96
C GLY A 46 -6.89 -11.90 11.19
N LYS A 47 -6.77 -10.76 11.91
CA LYS A 47 -6.32 -9.49 11.33
C LYS A 47 -4.81 -9.54 11.10
N GLN A 48 -4.40 -9.21 9.89
CA GLN A 48 -3.03 -9.38 9.41
C GLN A 48 -2.71 -8.38 8.29
N CYS A 49 -1.42 -8.24 8.00
CA CYS A 49 -0.96 -7.48 6.85
C CYS A 49 -1.35 -8.22 5.56
N ALA A 50 -1.85 -7.49 4.58
CA ALA A 50 -2.07 -8.04 3.25
C ALA A 50 -0.73 -8.35 2.58
N ALA A 51 -0.64 -9.50 1.90
CA ALA A 51 0.58 -9.95 1.23
C ALA A 51 0.74 -9.28 -0.16
N TYR A 52 0.69 -7.96 -0.19
CA TYR A 52 0.73 -7.18 -1.44
C TYR A 52 2.07 -7.19 -2.16
N GLY A 53 3.11 -7.74 -1.55
CA GLY A 53 4.45 -7.75 -2.15
C GLY A 53 5.12 -6.38 -2.16
N GLY A 54 6.32 -6.33 -2.76
CA GLY A 54 7.17 -5.16 -2.67
C GLY A 54 7.99 -5.15 -1.36
N PHE A 55 9.16 -4.51 -1.40
CA PHE A 55 10.04 -4.37 -0.23
C PHE A 55 9.68 -3.16 0.62
N GLU A 56 9.26 -2.06 0.00
CA GLU A 56 8.80 -0.88 0.76
C GLU A 56 7.64 -1.23 1.71
N PHE A 57 6.73 -2.11 1.27
CA PHE A 57 5.60 -2.56 2.06
C PHE A 57 6.01 -3.35 3.31
N ASP A 58 7.11 -4.11 3.23
CA ASP A 58 7.62 -4.95 4.32
C ASP A 58 8.53 -4.18 5.29
N LEU A 59 8.98 -2.97 4.95
CA LEU A 59 9.83 -2.17 5.82
C LEU A 59 9.08 -1.70 7.07
N ASN A 60 9.81 -1.54 8.17
CA ASN A 60 9.29 -0.84 9.33
C ASN A 60 8.99 0.62 8.95
N PRO A 61 7.84 1.20 9.33
CA PRO A 61 7.51 2.60 9.05
C PRO A 61 8.60 3.60 9.41
N ILE A 62 9.40 3.31 10.45
CA ILE A 62 10.53 4.14 10.88
C ILE A 62 11.67 4.20 9.83
N ASP A 63 11.75 3.22 8.92
CA ASP A 63 12.81 3.11 7.91
C ASP A 63 12.34 3.59 6.53
N VAL A 64 11.08 3.99 6.38
CA VAL A 64 10.47 4.37 5.09
C VAL A 64 10.55 5.86 4.84
N TYR A 65 10.41 6.69 5.89
CA TYR A 65 10.36 8.16 5.91
C TYR A 65 9.19 8.79 5.15
N GLN A 66 8.88 8.31 3.95
CA GLN A 66 7.70 8.66 3.17
C GLN A 66 7.30 7.46 2.30
N TYR A 67 6.05 7.05 2.37
CA TYR A 67 5.50 6.00 1.53
C TYR A 67 5.13 6.50 0.14
N CYS A 68 5.13 5.58 -0.82
CA CYS A 68 4.52 5.83 -2.13
C CYS A 68 2.98 5.80 -2.03
N ASP A 69 2.30 6.40 -3.02
CA ASP A 69 0.83 6.45 -3.07
C ASP A 69 0.20 5.06 -3.01
N MET A 70 0.82 4.07 -3.65
CA MET A 70 0.28 2.71 -3.65
C MET A 70 0.12 2.16 -2.23
N ILE A 71 1.05 2.43 -1.34
CA ILE A 71 1.02 1.95 0.05
C ILE A 71 0.17 2.85 0.94
N ASP A 72 0.26 4.18 0.77
CA ASP A 72 -0.47 5.14 1.59
C ASP A 72 -1.99 5.03 1.42
N TYR A 73 -2.45 4.78 0.18
CA TYR A 73 -3.88 4.75 -0.14
C TYR A 73 -4.48 3.34 -0.20
N MET A 74 -3.76 2.30 0.22
CA MET A 74 -4.30 0.94 0.34
C MET A 74 -4.59 0.57 1.78
N SER A 75 -5.61 -0.30 1.98
CA SER A 75 -5.88 -0.91 3.27
C SER A 75 -4.86 -2.02 3.53
N ASN A 76 -3.94 -1.79 4.46
CA ASN A 76 -2.80 -2.67 4.69
C ASN A 76 -3.08 -3.80 5.70
N PHE A 77 -3.97 -3.57 6.67
CA PHE A 77 -4.31 -4.54 7.73
C PHE A 77 -5.76 -4.95 7.62
N MET A 78 -6.00 -6.20 7.24
CA MET A 78 -7.32 -6.75 6.97
C MET A 78 -7.49 -8.11 7.64
N THR A 79 -8.73 -8.56 7.76
CA THR A 79 -9.06 -9.80 8.49
C THR A 79 -9.37 -10.93 7.52
N GLY A 80 -8.83 -12.11 7.78
CA GLY A 80 -9.10 -13.31 6.99
C GLY A 80 -8.09 -14.42 7.23
N LEU A 81 -7.80 -15.15 6.18
CA LEU A 81 -6.95 -16.35 6.21
C LEU A 81 -5.75 -16.17 5.27
N ASN A 82 -4.61 -16.67 5.70
CA ASN A 82 -3.41 -16.85 4.87
C ASN A 82 -2.92 -18.28 4.98
N VAL A 83 -2.73 -18.93 3.84
CA VAL A 83 -2.07 -20.23 3.72
C VAL A 83 -0.69 -20.00 3.13
N GLY A 84 0.35 -20.32 3.89
CA GLY A 84 1.73 -20.31 3.43
C GLY A 84 2.16 -21.73 3.02
N TYR A 85 2.81 -21.85 1.87
CA TYR A 85 3.41 -23.07 1.37
C TYR A 85 4.88 -22.84 1.05
N ASN A 86 5.77 -23.48 1.79
CA ASN A 86 7.20 -23.47 1.53
C ASN A 86 7.53 -24.55 0.49
N ILE A 87 7.78 -24.14 -0.75
CA ILE A 87 8.26 -25.03 -1.83
C ILE A 87 9.65 -25.56 -1.45
N THR A 88 10.50 -24.67 -0.95
CA THR A 88 11.79 -24.94 -0.33
C THR A 88 11.93 -24.01 0.88
N PRO A 89 12.96 -24.16 1.74
CA PRO A 89 13.21 -23.20 2.83
C PRO A 89 13.37 -21.75 2.37
N ASP A 90 13.76 -21.54 1.12
CA ASP A 90 14.03 -20.23 0.52
C ASP A 90 12.93 -19.72 -0.45
N GLN A 91 11.89 -20.54 -0.67
CA GLN A 91 10.82 -20.23 -1.64
C GLN A 91 9.46 -20.46 -1.01
N GLN A 92 8.69 -19.40 -0.82
CA GLN A 92 7.38 -19.46 -0.20
C GLN A 92 6.30 -18.88 -1.11
N LEU A 93 5.19 -19.61 -1.24
CA LEU A 93 3.93 -19.09 -1.78
C LEU A 93 2.96 -18.80 -0.64
N ASN A 94 2.22 -17.71 -0.75
CA ASN A 94 1.13 -17.37 0.15
C ASN A 94 -0.15 -17.20 -0.66
N LEU A 95 -1.20 -17.91 -0.28
CA LEU A 95 -2.55 -17.68 -0.74
C LEU A 95 -3.34 -17.04 0.40
N GLN A 96 -3.81 -15.80 0.18
CA GLN A 96 -4.46 -15.01 1.20
C GLN A 96 -5.88 -14.62 0.76
N ILE A 97 -6.84 -14.76 1.66
CA ILE A 97 -8.23 -14.36 1.48
C ILE A 97 -8.61 -13.46 2.64
N LEU A 98 -8.83 -12.17 2.38
CA LEU A 98 -9.12 -11.16 3.39
C LEU A 98 -10.40 -10.39 3.03
N ASN A 99 -10.97 -9.66 4.00
CA ASN A 99 -11.97 -8.65 3.69
C ASN A 99 -11.36 -7.55 2.81
N SER A 100 -12.12 -6.98 1.88
CA SER A 100 -11.56 -5.98 0.94
C SER A 100 -11.44 -4.58 1.54
N ARG A 101 -12.15 -4.27 2.63
CA ARG A 101 -12.14 -2.96 3.30
C ARG A 101 -12.42 -3.07 4.79
N ASN A 102 -11.94 -2.09 5.55
CA ASN A 102 -12.23 -1.96 6.98
C ASN A 102 -13.33 -0.91 7.25
N GLY A 103 -13.55 0.04 6.35
CA GLY A 103 -14.58 1.06 6.42
C GLY A 103 -15.92 0.60 5.81
N SER A 104 -16.95 1.45 5.91
CA SER A 104 -18.22 1.22 5.22
C SER A 104 -18.03 1.30 3.70
N PHE A 105 -18.97 0.74 2.97
CA PHE A 105 -19.02 0.83 1.51
C PHE A 105 -19.08 2.30 1.07
N ASP A 106 -20.00 3.05 1.65
CA ASP A 106 -20.29 4.42 1.28
C ASP A 106 -19.07 5.32 1.52
N SER A 107 -18.39 5.18 2.68
CA SER A 107 -17.19 5.97 2.96
C SER A 107 -16.00 5.59 2.08
N THR A 108 -15.91 4.32 1.63
CA THR A 108 -14.80 3.86 0.78
C THR A 108 -14.92 4.36 -0.65
N TYR A 109 -16.16 4.44 -1.17
CA TYR A 109 -16.43 4.78 -2.58
C TYR A 109 -17.10 6.14 -2.76
N GLY A 110 -17.14 6.94 -1.69
CA GLY A 110 -17.64 8.30 -1.72
C GLY A 110 -19.12 8.38 -2.11
N ILE A 111 -19.93 7.40 -1.65
CA ILE A 111 -21.36 7.39 -1.95
C ILE A 111 -22.03 8.55 -1.23
N THR A 112 -22.62 9.43 -2.01
CA THR A 112 -23.37 10.61 -1.55
C THR A 112 -24.65 10.75 -2.35
N GLU A 113 -25.64 11.39 -1.78
CA GLU A 113 -26.83 11.82 -2.54
C GLU A 113 -26.41 12.90 -3.55
N ASP A 114 -26.98 12.83 -4.74
CA ASP A 114 -26.83 13.89 -5.73
C ASP A 114 -27.62 15.15 -5.33
N THR A 115 -27.53 16.21 -6.15
CA THR A 115 -28.23 17.49 -5.91
C THR A 115 -29.76 17.35 -5.95
N GLU A 116 -30.30 16.24 -6.45
CA GLU A 116 -31.72 15.92 -6.52
C GLU A 116 -32.15 14.95 -5.42
N GLY A 117 -31.22 14.52 -4.54
CA GLY A 117 -31.48 13.58 -3.45
C GLY A 117 -31.47 12.10 -3.90
N ASN A 118 -30.99 11.81 -5.12
CA ASN A 118 -30.87 10.43 -5.58
C ASN A 118 -29.55 9.81 -5.08
N VAL A 119 -29.61 8.56 -4.64
CA VAL A 119 -28.43 7.75 -4.29
C VAL A 119 -28.03 6.92 -5.52
N PRO A 120 -26.75 6.86 -5.88
CA PRO A 120 -26.28 6.05 -7.03
C PRO A 120 -26.65 4.57 -6.85
N ASP A 121 -26.96 3.87 -7.95
CA ASP A 121 -27.26 2.42 -7.93
C ASP A 121 -25.98 1.57 -7.80
N LEU A 122 -24.97 2.07 -7.13
CA LEU A 122 -23.75 1.36 -6.83
C LEU A 122 -23.91 0.61 -5.51
N LYS A 123 -23.83 -0.72 -5.54
CA LYS A 123 -24.09 -1.58 -4.38
C LYS A 123 -22.85 -2.39 -3.99
N SER A 124 -22.68 -2.58 -2.69
CA SER A 124 -21.67 -3.48 -2.16
C SER A 124 -21.80 -4.89 -2.76
N GLY A 125 -20.66 -5.52 -3.04
CA GLY A 125 -20.62 -6.96 -3.31
C GLY A 125 -21.16 -7.76 -2.11
N LYS A 126 -21.74 -8.94 -2.37
CA LYS A 126 -22.24 -9.81 -1.29
C LYS A 126 -21.13 -10.30 -0.36
N MET A 127 -19.93 -10.53 -0.91
CA MET A 127 -18.73 -10.93 -0.17
C MET A 127 -17.57 -10.08 -0.68
N PRO A 128 -17.33 -8.90 -0.09
CA PRO A 128 -16.24 -8.02 -0.49
C PRO A 128 -14.91 -8.58 0.03
N LEU A 129 -14.29 -9.45 -0.75
CA LEU A 129 -13.06 -10.16 -0.43
C LEU A 129 -11.90 -9.74 -1.34
N VAL A 130 -10.70 -9.87 -0.80
CA VAL A 130 -9.42 -9.79 -1.52
C VAL A 130 -8.84 -11.19 -1.59
N TYR A 131 -8.45 -11.59 -2.78
CA TYR A 131 -7.70 -12.81 -3.05
C TYR A 131 -6.31 -12.40 -3.49
N THR A 132 -5.28 -12.82 -2.77
CA THR A 132 -3.89 -12.51 -3.08
C THR A 132 -3.09 -13.78 -3.22
N LEU A 133 -2.33 -13.87 -4.30
CA LEU A 133 -1.25 -14.82 -4.47
C LEU A 133 0.07 -14.05 -4.37
N ASN A 134 0.94 -14.46 -3.45
CA ASN A 134 2.25 -13.86 -3.24
C ASN A 134 3.34 -14.92 -3.29
N TRP A 135 4.46 -14.59 -3.94
CA TRP A 135 5.67 -15.39 -3.95
C TRP A 135 6.83 -14.62 -3.34
N ASN A 136 7.45 -15.23 -2.33
CA ASN A 136 8.65 -14.73 -1.67
C ASN A 136 9.81 -15.68 -1.96
N GLY A 137 10.82 -15.19 -2.66
CA GLY A 137 12.03 -15.94 -2.99
C GLY A 137 13.25 -15.33 -2.30
N ASN A 138 14.19 -16.20 -1.91
CA ASN A 138 15.49 -15.83 -1.38
C ASN A 138 16.56 -16.66 -2.10
N PHE A 139 17.46 -16.01 -2.78
CA PHE A 139 18.53 -16.64 -3.55
C PHE A 139 19.86 -16.30 -2.89
N ASN A 140 20.34 -17.24 -2.06
CA ASN A 140 21.62 -17.13 -1.32
C ASN A 140 21.74 -15.87 -0.43
N ASN A 141 20.63 -15.33 0.08
CA ASN A 141 20.56 -14.06 0.80
C ASN A 141 21.10 -12.85 0.00
N MET A 142 21.48 -13.04 -1.24
CA MET A 142 22.00 -11.99 -2.10
C MET A 142 20.89 -11.33 -2.93
N PHE A 143 19.99 -12.14 -3.49
CA PHE A 143 18.87 -11.63 -4.26
C PHE A 143 17.56 -12.16 -3.68
N LYS A 144 16.59 -11.27 -3.49
CA LYS A 144 15.27 -11.65 -2.96
C LYS A 144 14.15 -11.06 -3.82
N THR A 145 13.02 -11.77 -3.82
CA THR A 145 11.81 -11.38 -4.53
C THR A 145 10.62 -11.25 -3.57
N ARG A 146 9.68 -10.35 -3.88
CA ARG A 146 8.39 -10.14 -3.23
C ARG A 146 7.37 -9.82 -4.31
N TRP A 147 6.86 -10.83 -4.97
CA TRP A 147 5.93 -10.66 -6.08
C TRP A 147 4.52 -11.02 -5.65
N SER A 148 3.54 -10.29 -6.12
CA SER A 148 2.15 -10.58 -5.82
C SER A 148 1.21 -10.17 -6.93
N THR A 149 0.04 -10.82 -6.92
CA THR A 149 -1.14 -10.40 -7.66
C THR A 149 -2.36 -10.51 -6.76
N SER A 150 -3.26 -9.54 -6.86
CA SER A 150 -4.50 -9.54 -6.07
C SER A 150 -5.70 -9.16 -6.93
N ILE A 151 -6.84 -9.76 -6.61
CA ILE A 151 -8.15 -9.36 -7.12
C ILE A 151 -8.98 -8.99 -5.91
N MET A 152 -9.52 -7.77 -5.90
CA MET A 152 -10.38 -7.27 -4.84
C MET A 152 -11.78 -7.08 -5.38
N ASN A 153 -12.76 -7.73 -4.75
CA ASN A 153 -14.15 -7.49 -5.08
C ASN A 153 -14.60 -6.20 -4.38
N GLU A 154 -14.76 -5.13 -5.15
CA GLU A 154 -15.04 -3.78 -4.65
C GLU A 154 -16.54 -3.57 -4.43
N ALA A 155 -17.30 -3.64 -5.50
CA ALA A 155 -18.75 -3.53 -5.53
C ALA A 155 -19.34 -4.64 -6.40
N LYS A 156 -20.65 -4.70 -6.52
CA LYS A 156 -21.31 -5.64 -7.43
C LYS A 156 -20.85 -5.37 -8.86
N ASN A 157 -20.20 -6.35 -9.49
CA ASN A 157 -19.62 -6.30 -10.84
C ASN A 157 -18.41 -5.34 -11.01
N HIS A 158 -17.84 -4.85 -9.94
CA HIS A 158 -16.64 -3.99 -9.98
C HIS A 158 -15.54 -4.62 -9.14
N ASN A 159 -14.33 -4.65 -9.71
CA ASN A 159 -13.15 -5.23 -9.09
C ASN A 159 -11.97 -4.25 -9.15
N MET A 160 -11.02 -4.47 -8.27
CA MET A 160 -9.69 -3.89 -8.37
C MET A 160 -8.70 -5.02 -8.62
N TYR A 161 -7.77 -4.80 -9.52
CA TYR A 161 -6.65 -5.70 -9.82
C TYR A 161 -5.37 -5.02 -9.37
N TYR A 162 -4.53 -5.77 -8.68
CA TYR A 162 -3.26 -5.25 -8.18
C TYR A 162 -2.12 -6.21 -8.51
N TYR A 163 -0.97 -5.65 -8.86
CA TYR A 163 0.26 -6.37 -9.19
C TYR A 163 1.44 -5.69 -8.53
N ALA A 164 2.35 -6.49 -7.96
CA ALA A 164 3.63 -6.02 -7.45
C ALA A 164 4.77 -6.93 -7.85
N ILE A 165 5.89 -6.33 -8.22
CA ILE A 165 7.15 -7.01 -8.51
C ILE A 165 8.23 -6.27 -7.71
N GLY A 166 8.59 -6.82 -6.54
CA GLY A 166 9.65 -6.31 -5.71
C GLY A 166 10.91 -7.17 -5.82
N ASN A 167 12.06 -6.54 -5.99
CA ASN A 167 13.35 -7.22 -6.04
C ASN A 167 14.36 -6.49 -5.17
N GLU A 168 15.08 -7.22 -4.33
CA GLU A 168 16.13 -6.72 -3.45
C GLU A 168 17.46 -7.38 -3.77
N LEU A 169 18.53 -6.58 -3.77
CA LEU A 169 19.90 -7.03 -3.94
C LEU A 169 20.73 -6.64 -2.71
N ASN A 170 21.38 -7.63 -2.09
CA ASN A 170 22.29 -7.47 -0.95
C ASN A 170 23.72 -7.80 -1.36
N LEU A 171 24.61 -6.84 -1.34
CA LEU A 171 26.02 -6.97 -1.69
C LEU A 171 26.90 -6.44 -0.54
N GLY A 172 26.89 -7.13 0.60
CA GLY A 172 27.67 -6.79 1.76
C GLY A 172 27.32 -5.42 2.36
N LYS A 173 28.05 -4.36 1.97
CA LYS A 173 27.77 -2.99 2.44
C LYS A 173 26.61 -2.31 1.70
N TRP A 174 26.21 -2.85 0.56
CA TRP A 174 25.14 -2.31 -0.27
C TRP A 174 23.88 -3.16 -0.13
N ASN A 175 22.76 -2.50 0.07
CA ASN A 175 21.44 -3.08 -0.03
C ASN A 175 20.58 -2.18 -0.91
N ALA A 176 20.00 -2.71 -1.95
CA ALA A 176 19.13 -1.94 -2.83
C ALA A 176 17.89 -2.73 -3.18
N PHE A 177 16.73 -2.07 -3.26
CA PHE A 177 15.53 -2.68 -3.80
C PHE A 177 14.87 -1.80 -4.86
N VAL A 178 14.09 -2.44 -5.70
CA VAL A 178 13.19 -1.79 -6.65
C VAL A 178 11.84 -2.51 -6.59
N ASP A 179 10.78 -1.73 -6.36
CA ASP A 179 9.39 -2.16 -6.39
C ASP A 179 8.68 -1.52 -7.57
N PHE A 180 8.00 -2.35 -8.34
CA PHE A 180 7.04 -1.94 -9.35
C PHE A 180 5.65 -2.38 -8.88
N MET A 181 4.71 -1.45 -8.74
CA MET A 181 3.37 -1.71 -8.27
C MET A 181 2.37 -1.04 -9.20
N TYR A 182 1.35 -1.79 -9.61
CA TYR A 182 0.29 -1.28 -10.49
C TYR A 182 -1.07 -1.75 -9.97
N SER A 183 -2.05 -0.84 -9.96
CA SER A 183 -3.45 -1.19 -9.75
C SER A 183 -4.33 -0.65 -10.89
N LYS A 184 -5.30 -1.47 -11.28
CA LYS A 184 -6.44 -1.07 -12.09
C LYS A 184 -7.68 -1.20 -11.23
N GLU A 185 -8.44 -0.13 -11.10
CA GLU A 185 -9.58 -0.02 -10.21
C GLU A 185 -10.82 0.32 -11.03
N ASP A 186 -11.83 -0.56 -10.99
CA ASP A 186 -13.10 -0.27 -11.67
C ASP A 186 -13.83 0.92 -11.00
N ILE A 187 -13.56 1.17 -9.70
CA ILE A 187 -13.98 2.36 -8.96
C ILE A 187 -12.76 2.91 -8.24
N ASP A 188 -12.54 4.21 -8.30
CA ASP A 188 -11.40 4.89 -7.65
C ASP A 188 -11.41 4.68 -6.13
N ARG A 189 -10.69 3.66 -5.69
CA ARG A 189 -10.56 3.32 -4.27
C ARG A 189 -9.58 4.25 -3.56
N LYS A 190 -8.50 4.65 -4.25
CA LYS A 190 -7.50 5.56 -3.69
C LYS A 190 -8.01 6.99 -3.54
N GLY A 191 -9.05 7.34 -4.30
CA GLY A 191 -9.65 8.67 -4.26
C GLY A 191 -8.77 9.78 -4.86
N ILE A 192 -7.61 9.44 -5.43
CA ILE A 192 -6.68 10.44 -5.97
C ILE A 192 -7.26 11.11 -7.23
N ILE A 193 -7.78 10.32 -8.17
CA ILE A 193 -8.43 10.87 -9.36
C ILE A 193 -9.71 11.60 -8.97
N THR A 194 -10.51 11.01 -8.09
CA THR A 194 -11.75 11.62 -7.59
C THR A 194 -11.48 12.97 -6.91
N SER A 195 -10.38 13.12 -6.17
CA SER A 195 -10.00 14.40 -5.56
C SER A 195 -9.65 15.49 -6.59
N ILE A 196 -9.23 15.08 -7.81
CA ILE A 196 -8.88 16.00 -8.89
C ILE A 196 -10.10 16.43 -9.70
N VAL A 197 -10.97 15.47 -10.03
CA VAL A 197 -12.10 15.71 -10.96
C VAL A 197 -13.45 15.88 -10.25
N GLY A 198 -13.52 15.56 -8.95
CA GLY A 198 -14.77 15.53 -8.17
C GLY A 198 -15.49 14.19 -8.28
N HIS A 199 -16.48 13.97 -7.40
CA HIS A 199 -17.37 12.83 -7.49
C HIS A 199 -18.22 12.91 -8.76
N GLN A 200 -18.49 11.77 -9.37
CA GLN A 200 -19.34 11.66 -10.54
C GLN A 200 -20.59 10.87 -10.17
N GLY A 201 -21.78 11.39 -10.48
CA GLY A 201 -23.05 10.69 -10.19
C GLY A 201 -23.22 10.27 -8.72
N GLY A 202 -22.61 10.99 -7.75
CA GLY A 202 -22.69 10.66 -6.33
C GLY A 202 -21.77 9.54 -5.86
N HIS A 203 -20.72 9.20 -6.62
CA HIS A 203 -19.68 8.22 -6.23
C HIS A 203 -18.30 8.60 -6.74
N ASN A 204 -17.27 7.85 -6.32
CA ASN A 204 -15.91 7.99 -6.84
C ASN A 204 -15.86 7.63 -8.35
N VAL A 205 -14.89 8.22 -9.05
CA VAL A 205 -14.68 8.04 -10.49
C VAL A 205 -14.45 6.57 -10.84
N PHE A 206 -14.97 6.15 -11.99
CA PHE A 206 -14.74 4.81 -12.53
C PHE A 206 -13.45 4.70 -13.34
N ASP A 207 -13.00 3.45 -13.54
CA ASP A 207 -11.95 3.05 -14.46
C ASP A 207 -10.60 3.79 -14.23
N THR A 208 -10.10 3.80 -13.01
CA THR A 208 -8.81 4.41 -12.66
C THR A 208 -7.64 3.42 -12.71
N GLY A 209 -6.45 3.96 -12.84
CA GLY A 209 -5.21 3.18 -12.83
C GLY A 209 -4.07 3.95 -12.17
N TYR A 210 -3.31 3.24 -11.33
CA TYR A 210 -2.22 3.78 -10.53
C TYR A 210 -0.96 2.97 -10.71
N LEU A 211 0.15 3.67 -10.91
CA LEU A 211 1.48 3.08 -10.99
C LEU A 211 2.35 3.73 -9.92
N SER A 212 3.08 2.92 -9.16
CA SER A 212 4.19 3.39 -8.32
C SER A 212 5.44 2.56 -8.60
N VAL A 213 6.55 3.23 -8.88
CA VAL A 213 7.89 2.64 -8.97
C VAL A 213 8.72 3.25 -7.87
N VAL A 214 9.27 2.41 -7.00
CA VAL A 214 10.08 2.83 -5.85
C VAL A 214 11.43 2.16 -5.93
N ALA A 215 12.50 2.93 -5.77
CA ALA A 215 13.85 2.40 -5.65
C ALA A 215 14.53 3.00 -4.42
N LYS A 216 15.14 2.16 -3.58
CA LYS A 216 15.95 2.59 -2.44
C LYS A 216 17.30 1.90 -2.50
N CYS A 217 18.36 2.64 -2.19
CA CYS A 217 19.71 2.10 -2.08
C CYS A 217 20.32 2.57 -0.76
N ASN A 218 20.81 1.63 0.02
CA ASN A 218 21.50 1.83 1.28
C ASN A 218 22.98 1.50 1.13
N TYR A 219 23.83 2.29 1.76
CA TYR A 219 25.27 2.07 1.80
C TYR A 219 25.81 2.19 3.21
N ARG A 220 26.22 1.06 3.81
CA ARG A 220 26.84 1.02 5.13
C ARG A 220 28.32 1.34 5.01
N PHE A 221 28.67 2.62 5.05
CA PHE A 221 30.05 3.09 4.88
C PHE A 221 30.91 2.88 6.13
N LEU A 222 30.31 2.85 7.33
CA LEU A 222 30.95 2.47 8.59
C LEU A 222 30.04 1.50 9.38
N PRO A 223 30.56 0.74 10.37
CA PRO A 223 29.77 -0.27 11.10
C PRO A 223 28.43 0.24 11.67
N LYS A 224 28.40 1.50 12.12
CA LYS A 224 27.22 2.13 12.75
C LYS A 224 26.56 3.20 11.89
N TRP A 225 27.02 3.39 10.66
CA TRP A 225 26.56 4.48 9.81
C TRP A 225 26.08 3.93 8.46
N ASN A 226 24.90 4.36 8.08
CA ASN A 226 24.29 4.10 6.79
C ASN A 226 23.97 5.41 6.08
N ALA A 227 24.22 5.47 4.78
CA ALA A 227 23.69 6.51 3.92
C ALA A 227 22.66 5.85 3.00
N PHE A 228 21.60 6.57 2.67
CA PHE A 228 20.61 6.06 1.73
C PHE A 228 20.13 7.13 0.76
N VAL A 229 19.67 6.65 -0.39
CA VAL A 229 18.88 7.42 -1.35
C VAL A 229 17.63 6.62 -1.71
N LYS A 230 16.52 7.32 -1.92
CA LYS A 230 15.25 6.73 -2.37
C LYS A 230 14.62 7.61 -3.44
N GLY A 231 14.14 6.99 -4.50
CA GLY A 231 13.38 7.64 -5.56
C GLY A 231 12.01 6.98 -5.72
N MET A 232 10.99 7.78 -6.03
CA MET A 232 9.64 7.31 -6.33
C MET A 232 9.17 8.00 -7.60
N TYR A 233 8.53 7.22 -8.49
CA TYR A 233 7.81 7.72 -9.66
C TYR A 233 6.41 7.16 -9.63
N GLU A 234 5.39 8.02 -9.78
CA GLU A 234 4.01 7.62 -9.60
C GLU A 234 3.09 8.31 -10.60
N THR A 235 2.08 7.59 -11.04
CA THR A 235 1.04 8.14 -11.92
C THR A 235 -0.35 7.82 -11.43
N ALA A 236 -1.28 8.75 -11.63
CA ALA A 236 -2.71 8.56 -11.42
C ALA A 236 -3.43 8.87 -12.73
N SER A 237 -4.16 7.90 -13.26
CA SER A 237 -4.74 7.94 -14.60
C SER A 237 -6.16 7.41 -14.62
N VAL A 238 -6.96 7.89 -15.58
CA VAL A 238 -8.24 7.28 -16.00
C VAL A 238 -7.94 6.35 -17.17
N THR A 239 -8.29 5.06 -17.05
CA THR A 239 -7.96 4.02 -18.04
C THR A 239 -9.00 3.91 -19.15
N LYS A 240 -10.24 4.36 -18.88
CA LYS A 240 -11.36 4.40 -19.82
C LYS A 240 -12.22 5.62 -19.54
N ALA A 241 -12.58 6.36 -20.58
CA ALA A 241 -13.46 7.53 -20.43
C ALA A 241 -14.87 7.11 -20.03
N SER A 242 -15.45 7.80 -19.04
CA SER A 242 -16.81 7.58 -18.56
C SER A 242 -17.34 8.84 -17.86
N GLU A 243 -18.65 9.05 -17.90
CA GLU A 243 -19.35 10.10 -17.15
C GLU A 243 -18.74 11.51 -17.28
N GLY A 244 -18.26 11.85 -18.48
CA GLY A 244 -17.65 13.17 -18.75
C GLY A 244 -16.17 13.27 -18.32
N VAL A 245 -15.60 12.22 -17.73
CA VAL A 245 -14.17 12.16 -17.39
C VAL A 245 -13.36 11.55 -18.53
N GLU A 246 -12.36 12.28 -19.01
CA GLU A 246 -11.54 11.85 -20.14
C GLU A 246 -10.50 10.79 -19.73
N LYS A 247 -10.23 9.83 -20.62
CA LYS A 247 -9.12 8.89 -20.47
C LYS A 247 -7.76 9.60 -20.50
N GLY A 248 -6.85 9.21 -19.64
CA GLY A 248 -5.43 9.59 -19.67
C GLY A 248 -4.84 9.89 -18.30
N ASN A 249 -3.60 10.33 -18.28
CA ASN A 249 -2.91 10.74 -17.06
C ASN A 249 -3.47 12.06 -16.54
N TYR A 250 -3.67 12.15 -15.23
CA TYR A 250 -4.12 13.35 -14.52
C TYR A 250 -3.03 13.91 -13.63
N ARG A 251 -2.24 13.03 -12.97
CA ARG A 251 -1.16 13.44 -12.08
C ARG A 251 0.04 12.51 -12.23
N THR A 252 1.23 13.10 -12.29
CA THR A 252 2.51 12.41 -12.10
C THR A 252 3.15 12.95 -10.84
N SER A 253 3.76 12.11 -10.01
CA SER A 253 4.55 12.58 -8.88
C SER A 253 5.93 11.94 -8.84
N TRP A 254 6.90 12.71 -8.34
CA TRP A 254 8.27 12.32 -8.15
C TRP A 254 8.65 12.54 -6.70
N GLY A 255 8.97 11.46 -5.99
CA GLY A 255 9.51 11.53 -4.64
C GLY A 255 11.02 11.29 -4.66
N TYR A 256 11.76 12.02 -3.83
CA TYR A 256 13.20 11.85 -3.69
C TYR A 256 13.60 12.10 -2.25
N LEU A 257 14.37 11.16 -1.72
CA LEU A 257 14.86 11.20 -0.36
C LEU A 257 16.35 10.86 -0.34
N ALA A 258 17.08 11.50 0.54
CA ALA A 258 18.46 11.14 0.84
C ALA A 258 18.74 11.40 2.31
N GLY A 259 19.49 10.52 2.96
CA GLY A 259 19.74 10.66 4.38
C GLY A 259 20.93 9.87 4.87
N ILE A 260 21.27 10.16 6.12
CA ILE A 260 22.28 9.45 6.91
C ILE A 260 21.63 8.97 8.19
N GLU A 261 21.90 7.73 8.54
CA GLU A 261 21.41 7.05 9.73
C GLU A 261 22.59 6.63 10.61
N PHE A 262 22.43 6.82 11.92
CA PHE A 262 23.41 6.40 12.93
C PHE A 262 22.77 5.40 13.89
N TYR A 263 23.33 4.22 13.99
CA TYR A 263 22.93 3.12 14.85
C TYR A 263 23.90 2.98 16.03
N PRO A 264 23.67 3.62 17.19
CA PRO A 264 24.61 3.59 18.32
C PRO A 264 24.79 2.20 18.91
N MET A 265 23.76 1.35 18.83
CA MET A 265 23.72 0.00 19.38
C MET A 265 22.94 -0.97 18.46
N GLU A 266 22.97 -2.25 18.75
CA GLU A 266 22.30 -3.31 17.96
C GLU A 266 20.77 -3.41 18.22
N THR A 267 20.15 -2.35 18.72
CA THR A 267 18.71 -2.25 18.96
C THR A 267 18.04 -1.42 17.86
N ASN A 268 16.73 -1.33 17.91
CA ASN A 268 15.94 -0.50 16.98
C ASN A 268 16.15 1.02 17.13
N LEU A 269 17.02 1.45 18.06
CA LEU A 269 17.33 2.87 18.22
C LEU A 269 18.29 3.31 17.11
N HIS A 270 17.85 4.27 16.32
CA HIS A 270 18.71 4.97 15.39
C HIS A 270 18.38 6.47 15.35
N PHE A 271 19.38 7.27 15.01
CA PHE A 271 19.25 8.70 14.75
C PHE A 271 19.41 8.92 13.24
N PHE A 272 18.68 9.84 12.69
CA PHE A 272 18.76 10.11 11.27
C PHE A 272 18.62 11.61 10.95
N VAL A 273 19.22 12.00 9.85
CA VAL A 273 18.95 13.26 9.15
C VAL A 273 18.59 12.88 7.72
N THR A 274 17.41 13.28 7.29
CA THR A 274 16.93 12.97 5.95
C THR A 274 16.34 14.21 5.30
N TYR A 275 16.65 14.38 4.01
CA TYR A 275 15.97 15.33 3.13
C TYR A 275 14.87 14.57 2.40
N VAL A 276 13.67 15.12 2.41
CA VAL A 276 12.49 14.55 1.75
C VAL A 276 11.90 15.62 0.86
N GLY A 277 11.66 15.30 -0.39
CA GLY A 277 10.95 16.16 -1.33
C GLY A 277 10.02 15.36 -2.23
N ARG A 278 8.89 15.96 -2.59
CA ARG A 278 7.95 15.37 -3.53
C ARG A 278 7.34 16.42 -4.42
N CYS A 279 7.46 16.24 -5.73
CA CYS A 279 6.86 17.08 -6.75
C CYS A 279 5.59 16.42 -7.29
N TYR A 280 4.59 17.25 -7.56
CA TYR A 280 3.32 16.84 -8.16
C TYR A 280 3.08 17.65 -9.42
N ASP A 281 3.09 16.96 -10.57
CA ASP A 281 2.88 17.55 -11.89
C ASP A 281 1.49 17.12 -12.40
N PHE A 282 0.64 18.09 -12.67
CA PHE A 282 -0.71 17.84 -13.18
C PHE A 282 -0.76 17.97 -14.70
N ALA A 283 -1.40 17.02 -15.36
CA ALA A 283 -1.63 17.09 -16.80
C ALA A 283 -2.56 18.25 -17.16
N SER A 284 -2.55 18.67 -18.43
CA SER A 284 -3.36 19.80 -18.91
C SER A 284 -4.84 19.67 -18.57
N ARG A 285 -5.39 18.44 -18.62
CA ARG A 285 -6.78 18.15 -18.24
C ARG A 285 -7.08 18.40 -16.76
N ALA A 286 -6.14 18.09 -15.87
CA ALA A 286 -6.27 18.38 -14.46
C ALA A 286 -6.07 19.87 -14.16
N LYS A 287 -5.18 20.55 -14.89
CA LYS A 287 -4.98 21.99 -14.81
C LYS A 287 -6.22 22.77 -15.27
N ALA A 288 -6.93 22.27 -16.28
CA ALA A 288 -8.21 22.83 -16.71
C ALA A 288 -9.30 22.76 -15.62
N LEU A 289 -9.16 21.85 -14.65
CA LEU A 289 -10.01 21.72 -13.46
C LEU A 289 -9.49 22.51 -12.25
N GLY A 290 -8.48 23.38 -12.43
CA GLY A 290 -7.95 24.24 -11.39
C GLY A 290 -6.77 23.68 -10.60
N GLN A 291 -6.25 22.49 -10.97
CA GLN A 291 -5.06 21.93 -10.32
C GLN A 291 -3.80 22.68 -10.74
N THR A 292 -2.85 22.83 -9.83
CA THR A 292 -1.56 23.50 -10.08
C THR A 292 -0.43 22.60 -9.59
N ASP A 293 0.69 22.61 -10.31
CA ASP A 293 1.90 21.87 -9.90
C ASP A 293 2.43 22.43 -8.58
N TYR A 294 2.94 21.55 -7.72
CA TYR A 294 3.54 21.97 -6.44
C TYR A 294 4.60 20.98 -5.97
N THR A 295 5.42 21.45 -5.01
CA THR A 295 6.46 20.65 -4.35
C THR A 295 6.29 20.76 -2.83
N THR A 296 6.45 19.64 -2.12
CA THR A 296 6.43 19.54 -0.66
C THR A 296 7.80 19.18 -0.12
#